data_aaa4bd164218882c6f79d02221ea0efb
#
_entry.id   aaa4bd164218882c6f79d02221ea0efb
#
_cell.length_a   1.000
_cell.length_b   1.000
_cell.length_c   1.000
_cell.angle_alpha   90.00
_cell.angle_beta   90.00
_cell.angle_gamma   90.00
#
_symmetry.space_group_name_H-M   'P 1'
#
loop_
_entity.id
_entity.type
_entity.pdbx_description
1 polymer ?
#
loop_
_entity_poly.entity_id
_entity_poly.type
_entity_poly.pdbx_seq_one_letter_code
_entity_poly.pdbx_strand_id
1 'polypeptide(L)'
;TDAELETLSGEIDPNYESPLDYYPLLKAGDRFPINDPHLPPRLEPRPENPVEFLHGLLESMARIEARGYQLLQQLGATPLRCVYTAGGGAKNAIWSQIRARHLGVPVAQSAQAEAAYGTALLAQMSC
;
A
#
# COMPACT_ATOMS: atom_id res chain seq x y z
N THR A 1 0.50 2.89 18.56
CA THR A 1 -0.95 2.66 18.68
C THR A 1 -1.69 3.21 17.46
N ASP A 2 -2.93 2.81 17.25
CA ASP A 2 -3.75 3.30 16.13
C ASP A 2 -3.97 4.81 16.23
N ALA A 3 -4.13 5.34 17.44
CA ALA A 3 -4.30 6.78 17.66
C ALA A 3 -3.04 7.58 17.30
N GLU A 4 -1.86 7.04 17.62
CA GLU A 4 -0.59 7.65 17.23
C GLU A 4 -0.40 7.65 15.72
N LEU A 5 -0.71 6.55 15.06
CA LEU A 5 -0.65 6.44 13.61
C LEU A 5 -1.61 7.43 12.92
N GLU A 6 -2.81 7.56 13.45
CA GLU A 6 -3.79 8.51 12.93
C GLU A 6 -3.29 9.95 13.07
N THR A 7 -2.74 10.30 14.23
CA THR A 7 -2.18 11.63 14.48
C THR A 7 -1.01 11.93 13.55
N LEU A 8 -0.06 11.00 13.43
CA LEU A 8 1.11 11.18 12.55
C LEU A 8 0.69 11.25 11.09
N SER A 9 -0.25 10.42 10.67
CA SER A 9 -0.77 10.44 9.29
C SER A 9 -1.42 11.78 8.95
N GLY A 10 -2.12 12.39 9.90
CA GLY A 10 -2.76 13.69 9.71
C GLY A 10 -1.77 14.83 9.45
N GLU A 11 -0.50 14.67 9.81
CA GLU A 11 0.55 15.65 9.56
C GLU A 11 1.25 15.47 8.22
N ILE A 12 0.97 14.39 7.50
CA ILE A 12 1.54 14.13 6.18
C ILE A 12 0.77 14.90 5.11
N ASP A 13 1.50 15.56 4.20
CA ASP A 13 0.91 16.11 2.98
C ASP A 13 0.89 15.01 1.90
N PRO A 14 -0.30 14.47 1.55
CA PRO A 14 -0.38 13.39 0.58
C PRO A 14 -0.04 13.80 -0.85
N ASN A 15 0.03 15.10 -1.12
CA ASN A 15 0.39 15.63 -2.44
C ASN A 15 1.91 15.80 -2.61
N TYR A 16 2.66 15.73 -1.53
CA TYR A 16 4.12 15.80 -1.56
C TYR A 16 4.69 14.38 -1.58
N GLU A 17 5.52 14.10 -2.58
CA GLU A 17 6.15 12.79 -2.69
C GLU A 17 7.36 12.69 -1.76
N SER A 18 7.37 11.69 -0.88
CA SER A 18 8.52 11.42 -0.02
C SER A 18 9.72 10.97 -0.87
N PRO A 19 10.91 11.55 -0.65
CA PRO A 19 12.13 11.09 -1.33
C PRO A 19 12.69 9.79 -0.77
N LEU A 20 12.15 9.32 0.35
CA LEU A 20 12.60 8.08 0.99
C LEU A 20 12.13 6.87 0.20
N ASP A 21 13.01 5.89 0.06
CA ASP A 21 12.73 4.68 -0.72
C ASP A 21 13.02 3.45 0.15
N TYR A 22 11.95 2.86 0.66
CA TYR A 22 12.02 1.70 1.55
C TYR A 22 11.48 0.44 0.87
N TYR A 23 11.91 -0.69 1.37
CA TYR A 23 11.31 -1.99 1.08
C TYR A 23 11.12 -2.71 2.42
N PRO A 24 9.99 -2.48 3.11
CA PRO A 24 9.83 -2.85 4.51
C PRO A 24 9.46 -4.33 4.71
N LEU A 25 10.43 -5.20 4.52
CA LEU A 25 10.27 -6.62 4.79
C LEU A 25 10.59 -6.91 6.26
N LEU A 26 9.88 -7.87 6.84
CA LEU A 26 10.19 -8.35 8.19
C LEU A 26 11.43 -9.24 8.21
N LYS A 27 11.71 -9.90 7.09
CA LYS A 27 12.89 -10.74 6.87
C LYS A 27 13.25 -10.72 5.40
N ALA A 28 14.44 -11.21 5.05
CA ALA A 28 14.87 -11.28 3.66
C ALA A 28 13.94 -12.17 2.82
N GLY A 29 13.70 -11.74 1.59
CA GLY A 29 12.95 -12.50 0.60
C GLY A 29 11.59 -11.96 0.26
N ASP A 30 11.29 -11.93 -1.03
CA ASP A 30 9.99 -11.54 -1.56
C ASP A 30 9.72 -12.35 -2.84
N ARG A 31 8.46 -12.42 -3.24
CA ARG A 31 8.02 -13.09 -4.47
C ARG A 31 7.50 -12.13 -5.51
N PHE A 32 6.87 -11.07 -5.09
CA PHE A 32 6.21 -10.12 -5.97
C PHE A 32 6.12 -8.74 -5.30
N PRO A 33 6.40 -7.66 -5.98
CA PRO A 33 6.75 -7.52 -7.40
C PRO A 33 8.18 -7.94 -7.76
N ILE A 34 9.02 -8.24 -6.79
CA ILE A 34 10.39 -8.71 -6.99
C ILE A 34 10.48 -10.17 -6.53
N ASN A 35 10.81 -11.06 -7.45
CA ASN A 35 11.00 -12.47 -7.10
C ASN A 35 12.46 -12.73 -6.75
N ASP A 36 12.79 -12.55 -5.48
CA ASP A 36 14.13 -12.75 -4.95
C ASP A 36 14.02 -13.28 -3.52
N PRO A 37 14.39 -14.57 -3.27
CA PRO A 37 14.31 -15.15 -1.93
C PRO A 37 15.32 -14.57 -0.94
N HIS A 38 16.28 -13.79 -1.42
CA HIS A 38 17.34 -13.17 -0.60
C HIS A 38 17.24 -11.64 -0.57
N LEU A 39 16.15 -11.06 -1.11
CA LEU A 39 15.97 -9.60 -1.12
C LEU A 39 16.04 -9.06 0.31
N PRO A 40 17.03 -8.20 0.62
CA PRO A 40 17.13 -7.63 1.97
C PRO A 40 16.06 -6.59 2.22
N PRO A 41 15.58 -6.47 3.46
CA PRO A 41 14.73 -5.34 3.83
C PRO A 41 15.54 -4.03 3.72
N ARG A 42 14.84 -2.95 3.31
CA ARG A 42 15.47 -1.64 3.21
C ARG A 42 14.63 -0.63 3.99
N LEU A 43 15.17 -0.17 5.12
CA LEU A 43 14.52 0.79 6.01
C LEU A 43 15.45 1.97 6.35
N GLU A 44 16.49 2.17 5.54
CA GLU A 44 17.46 3.27 5.70
C GLU A 44 17.41 4.21 4.48
N PRO A 45 17.67 5.49 4.64
CA PRO A 45 17.94 6.19 5.90
C PRO A 45 16.66 6.39 6.73
N ARG A 46 16.81 6.41 8.05
CA ARG A 46 15.68 6.65 8.95
C ARG A 46 15.76 8.06 9.53
N PRO A 47 14.83 8.96 9.15
CA PRO A 47 14.82 10.31 9.70
C PRO A 47 14.43 10.30 11.17
N GLU A 48 14.86 11.32 11.91
CA GLU A 48 14.51 11.47 13.33
C GLU A 48 13.03 11.84 13.50
N ASN A 49 12.47 12.57 12.55
CA ASN A 49 11.04 12.96 12.57
C ASN A 49 10.17 11.75 12.26
N PRO A 50 9.32 11.29 13.19
CA PRO A 50 8.47 10.13 12.96
C PRO A 50 7.44 10.33 11.83
N VAL A 51 7.02 11.57 11.56
CA VAL A 51 6.11 11.88 10.45
C VAL A 51 6.81 11.63 9.12
N GLU A 52 8.06 12.06 8.96
CA GLU A 52 8.84 11.81 7.75
C GLU A 52 9.08 10.32 7.53
N PHE A 53 9.37 9.59 8.59
CA PHE A 53 9.57 8.14 8.50
C PHE A 53 8.29 7.41 8.09
N LEU A 54 7.16 7.72 8.74
CA LEU A 54 5.87 7.15 8.38
C LEU A 54 5.50 7.50 6.94
N HIS A 55 5.69 8.75 6.53
CA HIS A 55 5.44 9.18 5.16
C HIS A 55 6.28 8.34 4.17
N GLY A 56 7.55 8.16 4.46
CA GLY A 56 8.43 7.33 3.63
C GLY A 56 7.97 5.89 3.52
N LEU A 57 7.49 5.30 4.61
CA LEU A 57 6.94 3.94 4.61
C LEU A 57 5.67 3.84 3.75
N LEU A 58 4.72 4.73 3.96
CA LEU A 58 3.45 4.74 3.22
C LEU A 58 3.68 4.98 1.73
N GLU A 59 4.54 5.94 1.39
CA GLU A 59 4.91 6.26 0.02
C GLU A 59 5.58 5.05 -0.66
N SER A 60 6.52 4.41 0.03
CA SER A 60 7.24 3.25 -0.50
C SER A 60 6.31 2.06 -0.75
N MET A 61 5.40 1.79 0.17
CA MET A 61 4.41 0.72 -0.01
C MET A 61 3.48 1.02 -1.19
N ALA A 62 3.09 2.28 -1.38
CA ALA A 62 2.29 2.70 -2.52
C ALA A 62 3.04 2.49 -3.85
N ARG A 63 4.33 2.79 -3.88
CA ARG A 63 5.19 2.53 -5.07
C ARG A 63 5.29 1.05 -5.38
N ILE A 64 5.44 0.21 -4.35
CA ILE A 64 5.49 -1.26 -4.51
C ILE A 64 4.17 -1.77 -5.08
N GLU A 65 3.06 -1.31 -4.56
CA GLU A 65 1.72 -1.67 -5.06
C GLU A 65 1.56 -1.28 -6.54
N ALA A 66 1.92 -0.03 -6.87
CA ALA A 66 1.82 0.46 -8.24
C ALA A 66 2.69 -0.36 -9.19
N ARG A 67 3.90 -0.70 -8.78
CA ARG A 67 4.79 -1.57 -9.55
C ARG A 67 4.18 -2.96 -9.77
N GLY A 68 3.53 -3.50 -8.74
CA GLY A 68 2.85 -4.79 -8.83
C GLY A 68 1.77 -4.78 -9.90
N TYR A 69 0.91 -3.76 -9.91
CA TYR A 69 -0.13 -3.63 -10.93
C TYR A 69 0.43 -3.42 -12.33
N GLN A 70 1.52 -2.64 -12.46
CA GLN A 70 2.20 -2.45 -13.75
C GLN A 70 2.74 -3.76 -14.29
N LEU A 71 3.36 -4.58 -13.44
CA LEU A 71 3.87 -5.90 -13.83
C LEU A 71 2.73 -6.82 -14.26
N LEU A 72 1.62 -6.84 -13.55
CA LEU A 72 0.45 -7.64 -13.91
C LEU A 72 -0.08 -7.24 -15.29
N GLN A 73 -0.15 -5.94 -15.56
CA GLN A 73 -0.58 -5.43 -16.87
C GLN A 73 0.37 -5.86 -17.98
N GLN A 74 1.68 -5.83 -17.74
CA GLN A 74 2.70 -6.30 -18.69
C GLN A 74 2.56 -7.80 -18.97
N LEU A 75 2.07 -8.55 -18.00
CA LEU A 75 1.83 -9.99 -18.13
C LEU A 75 0.47 -10.33 -18.75
N GLY A 76 -0.30 -9.33 -19.15
CA GLY A 76 -1.55 -9.52 -19.88
C GLY A 76 -2.82 -9.23 -19.11
N ALA A 77 -2.73 -8.75 -17.87
CA ALA A 77 -3.91 -8.35 -17.12
C ALA A 77 -4.55 -7.08 -17.73
N THR A 78 -5.85 -6.94 -17.56
CA THR A 78 -6.55 -5.73 -17.98
C THR A 78 -6.04 -4.51 -17.22
N PRO A 79 -6.04 -3.31 -17.86
CA PRO A 79 -5.62 -2.09 -17.17
C PRO A 79 -6.43 -1.82 -15.91
N LEU A 80 -5.75 -1.36 -14.88
CA LEU A 80 -6.37 -1.00 -13.61
C LEU A 80 -7.26 0.24 -13.80
N ARG A 81 -8.48 0.21 -13.28
CA ARG A 81 -9.43 1.32 -13.35
C ARG A 81 -9.77 1.91 -11.99
N CYS A 82 -9.77 1.07 -10.97
CA CYS A 82 -10.13 1.45 -9.61
C CYS A 82 -9.59 0.40 -8.65
N VAL A 83 -9.28 0.82 -7.43
CA VAL A 83 -8.87 -0.08 -6.35
C VAL A 83 -9.86 0.07 -5.19
N TYR A 84 -10.42 -1.04 -4.76
CA TYR A 84 -11.21 -1.09 -3.52
C TYR A 84 -10.32 -1.61 -2.41
N THR A 85 -10.22 -0.86 -1.34
CA THR A 85 -9.36 -1.19 -0.22
C THR A 85 -10.17 -1.71 0.97
N ALA A 86 -9.65 -2.70 1.66
CA ALA A 86 -10.25 -3.34 2.82
C ALA A 86 -9.18 -3.59 3.89
N GLY A 87 -9.60 -3.97 5.09
CA GLY A 87 -8.68 -4.20 6.21
C GLY A 87 -8.40 -2.94 7.01
N GLY A 88 -7.45 -3.02 7.94
CA GLY A 88 -7.14 -1.92 8.86
C GLY A 88 -6.65 -0.65 8.18
N GLY A 89 -5.82 -0.79 7.14
CA GLY A 89 -5.29 0.34 6.38
C GLY A 89 -6.32 1.08 5.53
N ALA A 90 -7.48 0.48 5.28
CA ALA A 90 -8.56 1.09 4.49
C ALA A 90 -9.09 2.38 5.11
N LYS A 91 -8.96 2.54 6.42
CA LYS A 91 -9.44 3.72 7.16
C LYS A 91 -8.49 4.90 7.10
N ASN A 92 -7.28 4.72 6.63
CA ASN A 92 -6.29 5.79 6.52
C ASN A 92 -6.47 6.55 5.20
N ALA A 93 -7.20 7.67 5.26
CA ALA A 93 -7.51 8.49 4.09
C ALA A 93 -6.24 9.08 3.44
N ILE A 94 -5.23 9.42 4.24
CA ILE A 94 -3.96 9.97 3.74
C ILE A 94 -3.23 8.92 2.90
N TRP A 95 -3.14 7.69 3.41
CA TRP A 95 -2.52 6.61 2.66
C TRP A 95 -3.28 6.28 1.36
N SER A 96 -4.61 6.28 1.41
CA SER A 96 -5.43 6.09 0.21
C SER A 96 -5.17 7.16 -0.85
N GLN A 97 -4.97 8.41 -0.45
CA GLN A 97 -4.61 9.48 -1.38
C GLN A 97 -3.21 9.29 -1.98
N ILE A 98 -2.23 8.88 -1.18
CA ILE A 98 -0.88 8.56 -1.66
C ILE A 98 -0.94 7.41 -2.66
N ARG A 99 -1.67 6.35 -2.35
CA ARG A 99 -1.86 5.20 -3.24
C ARG A 99 -2.50 5.63 -4.56
N ALA A 100 -3.58 6.40 -4.52
CA ALA A 100 -4.26 6.87 -5.72
C ALA A 100 -3.33 7.68 -6.62
N ARG A 101 -2.47 8.51 -6.03
CA ARG A 101 -1.49 9.30 -6.79
C ARG A 101 -0.50 8.40 -7.55
N HIS A 102 0.03 7.36 -6.91
CA HIS A 102 0.96 6.43 -7.55
C HIS A 102 0.28 5.50 -8.55
N LEU A 103 -0.94 5.07 -8.26
CA LEU A 103 -1.69 4.15 -9.12
C LEU A 103 -2.29 4.87 -10.34
N GLY A 104 -2.53 6.17 -10.24
CA GLY A 104 -3.20 6.93 -11.29
C GLY A 104 -4.68 6.60 -11.46
N VAL A 105 -5.28 5.91 -10.48
CA VAL A 105 -6.70 5.54 -10.47
C VAL A 105 -7.27 5.79 -9.07
N PRO A 106 -8.61 5.92 -8.94
CA PRO A 106 -9.23 6.09 -7.62
C PRO A 106 -8.99 4.90 -6.70
N VAL A 107 -8.77 5.18 -5.42
CA VAL A 107 -8.75 4.20 -4.35
C VAL A 107 -9.95 4.45 -3.47
N ALA A 108 -10.90 3.53 -3.47
CA ALA A 108 -12.15 3.66 -2.73
C ALA A 108 -12.17 2.67 -1.56
N GLN A 109 -12.81 3.07 -0.47
CA GLN A 109 -13.04 2.18 0.63
C GLN A 109 -14.19 1.22 0.28
N SER A 110 -13.97 -0.07 0.51
CA SER A 110 -15.03 -1.05 0.35
C SER A 110 -16.14 -0.80 1.37
N ALA A 111 -17.40 -1.05 0.98
CA ALA A 111 -18.55 -0.99 1.89
C ALA A 111 -18.37 -1.93 3.10
N GLN A 112 -17.65 -3.04 2.89
CA GLN A 112 -17.27 -3.96 3.95
C GLN A 112 -15.75 -4.08 3.94
N ALA A 113 -15.09 -3.56 4.99
CA ALA A 113 -13.64 -3.53 5.09
C ALA A 113 -13.02 -4.87 5.54
N GLU A 114 -13.84 -5.83 5.96
CA GLU A 114 -13.38 -7.12 6.45
C GLU A 114 -13.03 -8.06 5.30
N ALA A 115 -11.81 -8.58 5.29
CA ALA A 115 -11.37 -9.53 4.27
C ALA A 115 -12.24 -10.81 4.25
N ALA A 116 -12.69 -11.25 5.43
CA ALA A 116 -13.56 -12.41 5.55
C ALA A 116 -14.89 -12.25 4.81
N TYR A 117 -15.43 -11.02 4.74
CA TYR A 117 -16.65 -10.74 4.00
C TYR A 117 -16.48 -11.00 2.51
N GLY A 118 -15.37 -10.54 1.93
CA GLY A 118 -15.06 -10.77 0.51
C GLY A 118 -14.89 -12.25 0.21
N THR A 119 -14.21 -12.98 1.09
CA THR A 119 -14.03 -14.43 0.96
C THR A 119 -15.38 -15.16 1.01
N ALA A 120 -16.27 -14.76 1.91
CA ALA A 120 -17.60 -15.34 2.03
C ALA A 120 -18.43 -15.10 0.75
N LEU A 121 -18.34 -13.89 0.16
CA LEU A 121 -19.02 -13.60 -1.11
C LEU A 121 -18.48 -14.46 -2.26
N LEU A 122 -17.17 -14.64 -2.35
CA LEU A 122 -16.56 -15.49 -3.38
C LEU A 122 -17.00 -16.94 -3.22
N ALA A 123 -17.05 -17.47 -2.01
CA ALA A 123 -17.52 -18.81 -1.74
C ALA A 123 -19.01 -18.97 -2.15
N GLN A 124 -19.82 -17.95 -1.88
CA GLN A 124 -21.23 -17.94 -2.27
C GLN A 124 -21.41 -17.92 -3.79
N MET A 125 -20.58 -17.18 -4.51
CA MET A 125 -20.62 -17.10 -5.97
C MET A 125 -20.14 -18.38 -6.65
N SER A 126 -19.32 -19.18 -5.96
CA SER A 126 -18.76 -20.42 -6.51
C SER A 126 -19.70 -21.62 -6.43
N CYS A 127 -20.80 -21.48 -5.76
CA CYS A 127 -21.76 -22.58 -5.55
C CYS A 127 -22.79 -22.68 -6.66
#